data_f39ede4732a661e332bab7172bbd9be5
#
_entry.id   f39ede4732a661e332bab7172bbd9be5
#
_cell.length_a   1.000
_cell.length_b   1.000
_cell.length_c   1.000
_cell.angle_alpha   90.00
_cell.angle_beta   90.00
_cell.angle_gamma   90.00
#
_symmetry.space_group_name_H-M   'P 1'
#
loop_
_entity.id
_entity.type
_entity.pdbx_description
1 polymer ?
#
loop_
_entity_poly.entity_id
_entity_poly.type
_entity_poly.pdbx_seq_one_letter_code
_entity_poly.pdbx_strand_id
1 'polypeptide(L)'
;MCIRDRLLHDFFKTIELPLIPVLMEMEYNGVFVDSEMLLSMSQEISTKLDVYQEKIFSVSGKEFNINSTQQLANILFDEMKLPQIKKRSTAEEVLKKLKNYHELPDFILQYRKYYKLKNTYLDSLQKLVNEDTQRIHSTFNQMIASTGRLSLIHISEPTRRRTI
;
A
#
# COMPACT_ATOMS: atom_id res chain seq x y z
N MET A 1 10.42 -44.23 5.77
CA MET A 1 10.11 -42.91 6.35
C MET A 1 11.38 -42.08 6.29
N CYS A 2 11.40 -41.02 5.47
CA CYS A 2 12.59 -40.20 5.21
C CYS A 2 12.88 -39.27 6.41
N ILE A 3 14.16 -38.96 6.67
CA ILE A 3 14.55 -38.01 7.73
C ILE A 3 13.86 -36.67 7.54
N ARG A 4 13.65 -36.25 6.29
CA ARG A 4 12.91 -35.05 5.90
C ARG A 4 11.45 -35.04 6.39
N ASP A 5 10.78 -36.19 6.35
CA ASP A 5 9.40 -36.36 6.78
C ASP A 5 9.25 -36.20 8.31
N ARG A 6 10.25 -36.64 9.08
CA ARG A 6 10.24 -36.46 10.55
C ARG A 6 10.40 -35.00 10.95
N LEU A 7 11.33 -34.29 10.34
CA LEU A 7 11.54 -32.87 10.62
C LEU A 7 10.29 -32.04 10.30
N LEU A 8 9.62 -32.29 9.17
CA LEU A 8 8.37 -31.64 8.81
C LEU A 8 7.24 -31.99 9.76
N HIS A 9 7.17 -33.27 10.20
CA HIS A 9 6.17 -33.71 11.15
C HIS A 9 6.35 -33.07 12.54
N ASP A 10 7.58 -32.98 13.02
CA ASP A 10 7.91 -32.37 14.29
C ASP A 10 7.63 -30.84 14.23
N PHE A 11 8.02 -30.18 13.16
CA PHE A 11 7.70 -28.78 12.91
C PHE A 11 6.20 -28.52 12.92
N PHE A 12 5.44 -29.34 12.20
CA PHE A 12 3.98 -29.23 12.14
C PHE A 12 3.34 -29.39 13.52
N LYS A 13 3.78 -30.38 14.31
CA LYS A 13 3.22 -30.62 15.65
C LYS A 13 3.64 -29.58 16.69
N THR A 14 4.87 -29.09 16.60
CA THR A 14 5.43 -28.22 17.64
C THR A 14 5.19 -26.74 17.38
N ILE A 15 4.96 -26.35 16.12
CA ILE A 15 4.80 -24.94 15.74
C ILE A 15 3.45 -24.69 15.09
N GLU A 16 3.16 -25.36 13.96
CA GLU A 16 1.98 -25.02 13.15
C GLU A 16 0.65 -25.32 13.88
N LEU A 17 0.52 -26.49 14.48
CA LEU A 17 -0.71 -26.85 15.20
C LEU A 17 -0.96 -25.99 16.45
N PRO A 18 0.02 -25.73 17.33
CA PRO A 18 -0.19 -24.85 18.46
C PRO A 18 -0.45 -23.38 18.09
N LEU A 19 -0.01 -22.95 16.90
CA LEU A 19 -0.24 -21.59 16.42
C LEU A 19 -1.71 -21.37 15.99
N ILE A 20 -2.42 -22.39 15.54
CA ILE A 20 -3.81 -22.28 15.08
C ILE A 20 -4.72 -21.61 16.10
N PRO A 21 -4.85 -22.07 17.36
CA PRO A 21 -5.73 -21.46 18.34
C PRO A 21 -5.33 -19.99 18.64
N VAL A 22 -4.04 -19.68 18.62
CA VAL A 22 -3.56 -18.29 18.82
C VAL A 22 -4.03 -17.38 17.67
N LEU A 23 -3.89 -17.83 16.43
CA LEU A 23 -4.35 -17.08 15.27
C LEU A 23 -5.89 -16.93 15.25
N MET A 24 -6.61 -17.98 15.62
CA MET A 24 -8.09 -17.92 15.75
C MET A 24 -8.50 -16.85 16.78
N GLU A 25 -7.84 -16.80 17.93
CA GLU A 25 -8.12 -15.80 18.95
C GLU A 25 -7.78 -14.38 18.47
N MET A 26 -6.67 -14.21 17.74
CA MET A 26 -6.29 -12.93 17.13
C MET A 26 -7.30 -12.48 16.08
N GLU A 27 -7.78 -13.38 15.22
CA GLU A 27 -8.81 -13.11 14.22
C GLU A 27 -10.14 -12.74 14.87
N TYR A 28 -10.53 -13.48 15.91
CA TYR A 28 -11.78 -13.24 16.67
C TYR A 28 -11.74 -11.89 17.39
N ASN A 29 -10.66 -11.60 18.11
CA ASN A 29 -10.50 -10.36 18.83
C ASN A 29 -10.36 -9.14 17.91
N GLY A 30 -9.71 -9.31 16.75
CA GLY A 30 -9.42 -8.22 15.82
C GLY A 30 -8.54 -7.12 16.43
N VAL A 31 -8.26 -6.10 15.66
CA VAL A 31 -7.45 -4.94 16.05
C VAL A 31 -8.34 -3.71 16.17
N PHE A 32 -8.35 -3.07 17.33
CA PHE A 32 -9.08 -1.81 17.51
C PHE A 32 -8.48 -0.72 16.63
N VAL A 33 -9.36 0.05 16.00
CA VAL A 33 -8.97 1.15 15.12
C VAL A 33 -9.79 2.39 15.47
N ASP A 34 -9.10 3.46 15.78
CA ASP A 34 -9.71 4.76 15.99
C ASP A 34 -10.09 5.38 14.64
N SER A 35 -11.35 5.23 14.29
CA SER A 35 -11.88 5.71 13.01
C SER A 35 -11.91 7.23 12.91
N GLU A 36 -12.11 7.94 14.03
CA GLU A 36 -12.12 9.41 14.04
C GLU A 36 -10.71 9.96 13.79
N MET A 37 -9.71 9.34 14.41
CA MET A 37 -8.31 9.69 14.17
C MET A 37 -7.91 9.44 12.71
N LEU A 38 -8.30 8.29 12.13
CA LEU A 38 -8.03 7.98 10.71
C LEU A 38 -8.69 9.01 9.78
N LEU A 39 -9.92 9.43 10.09
CA LEU A 39 -10.63 10.44 9.30
C LEU A 39 -9.92 11.79 9.35
N SER A 40 -9.54 12.24 10.55
CA SER A 40 -8.78 13.47 10.75
C SER A 40 -7.46 13.44 9.97
N MET A 41 -6.70 12.36 10.08
CA MET A 41 -5.46 12.18 9.32
C MET A 41 -5.70 12.16 7.80
N SER A 42 -6.78 11.55 7.33
CA SER A 42 -7.14 11.54 5.90
C SER A 42 -7.42 12.95 5.38
N GLN A 43 -8.11 13.79 6.18
CA GLN A 43 -8.38 15.19 5.84
C GLN A 43 -7.10 16.03 5.79
N GLU A 44 -6.21 15.89 6.77
CA GLU A 44 -4.91 16.57 6.77
C GLU A 44 -4.06 16.20 5.56
N ILE A 45 -4.04 14.92 5.22
CA ILE A 45 -3.29 14.44 4.05
C ILE A 45 -3.93 14.96 2.76
N SER A 46 -5.27 15.06 2.69
CA SER A 46 -5.97 15.65 1.54
C SER A 46 -5.51 17.09 1.30
N THR A 47 -5.48 17.91 2.35
CA THR A 47 -4.99 19.29 2.24
C THR A 47 -3.53 19.36 1.73
N LYS A 48 -2.67 18.45 2.21
CA LYS A 48 -1.28 18.37 1.72
C LYS A 48 -1.22 17.97 0.25
N LEU A 49 -2.08 17.05 -0.19
CA LEU A 49 -2.17 16.63 -1.59
C LEU A 49 -2.57 17.79 -2.49
N ASP A 50 -3.56 18.58 -2.09
CA ASP A 50 -4.01 19.75 -2.85
C ASP A 50 -2.86 20.77 -3.01
N VAL A 51 -2.13 21.06 -1.94
CA VAL A 51 -0.95 21.94 -2.00
C VAL A 51 0.14 21.43 -2.96
N TYR A 52 0.44 20.11 -2.93
CA TYR A 52 1.44 19.56 -3.85
C TYR A 52 0.91 19.50 -5.28
N GLN A 53 -0.37 19.25 -5.49
CA GLN A 53 -1.00 19.28 -6.80
C GLN A 53 -0.90 20.68 -7.43
N GLU A 54 -1.24 21.74 -6.68
CA GLU A 54 -1.11 23.12 -7.13
C GLU A 54 0.35 23.48 -7.49
N LYS A 55 1.31 23.08 -6.66
CA LYS A 55 2.74 23.28 -6.95
C LYS A 55 3.17 22.56 -8.24
N ILE A 56 2.72 21.33 -8.43
CA ILE A 56 3.02 20.55 -9.65
C ILE A 56 2.43 21.25 -10.87
N PHE A 57 1.19 21.71 -10.82
CA PHE A 57 0.56 22.40 -11.94
C PHE A 57 1.15 23.78 -12.22
N SER A 58 1.51 24.53 -11.17
CA SER A 58 2.20 25.81 -11.31
C SER A 58 3.54 25.65 -12.01
N VAL A 59 4.33 24.63 -11.64
CA VAL A 59 5.67 24.39 -12.21
C VAL A 59 5.60 23.77 -13.62
N SER A 60 4.61 22.91 -13.87
CA SER A 60 4.41 22.31 -15.21
C SER A 60 3.69 23.24 -16.20
N GLY A 61 3.06 24.31 -15.72
CA GLY A 61 2.28 25.24 -16.54
C GLY A 61 0.95 24.71 -17.06
N LYS A 62 0.54 23.51 -16.64
CA LYS A 62 -0.71 22.87 -17.07
C LYS A 62 -1.21 21.81 -16.10
N GLU A 63 -2.50 21.54 -16.17
CA GLU A 63 -3.14 20.46 -15.44
C GLU A 63 -3.02 19.12 -16.20
N PHE A 64 -2.75 18.06 -15.44
CA PHE A 64 -2.66 16.70 -15.96
C PHE A 64 -2.91 15.68 -14.86
N ASN A 65 -3.13 14.42 -15.22
CA ASN A 65 -3.27 13.35 -14.23
C ASN A 65 -1.89 12.93 -13.70
N ILE A 66 -1.53 13.39 -12.50
CA ILE A 66 -0.23 13.13 -11.83
C ILE A 66 -0.02 11.62 -11.60
N ASN A 67 -1.10 10.84 -11.46
CA ASN A 67 -1.05 9.39 -11.28
C ASN A 67 -0.85 8.64 -12.61
N SER A 68 -1.04 9.30 -13.75
CA SER A 68 -0.76 8.71 -15.06
C SER A 68 0.75 8.74 -15.35
N THR A 69 1.37 7.57 -15.35
CA THR A 69 2.81 7.44 -15.66
C THR A 69 3.15 7.94 -17.06
N GLN A 70 2.22 7.80 -18.02
CA GLN A 70 2.41 8.24 -19.40
C GLN A 70 2.37 9.76 -19.53
N GLN A 71 1.35 10.42 -18.95
CA GLN A 71 1.24 11.88 -18.98
C GLN A 71 2.42 12.53 -18.25
N LEU A 72 2.79 11.98 -17.10
CA LEU A 72 3.93 12.45 -16.34
C LEU A 72 5.25 12.30 -17.12
N ALA A 73 5.44 11.17 -17.83
CA ALA A 73 6.62 10.97 -18.66
C ALA A 73 6.70 11.99 -19.81
N ASN A 74 5.56 12.33 -20.43
CA ASN A 74 5.52 13.34 -21.48
C ASN A 74 5.96 14.71 -20.93
N ILE A 75 5.48 15.11 -19.77
CA ILE A 75 5.85 16.38 -19.15
C ILE A 75 7.34 16.41 -18.81
N LEU A 76 7.84 15.40 -18.10
CA LEU A 76 9.23 15.38 -17.66
C LEU A 76 10.24 15.31 -18.80
N PHE A 77 9.97 14.48 -19.83
CA PHE A 77 10.98 14.17 -20.84
C PHE A 77 10.76 14.90 -22.20
N ASP A 78 9.52 15.18 -22.58
CA ASP A 78 9.23 15.82 -23.88
C ASP A 78 9.12 17.34 -23.72
N GLU A 79 8.48 17.83 -22.67
CA GLU A 79 8.29 19.27 -22.47
C GLU A 79 9.42 19.92 -21.68
N MET A 80 9.73 19.36 -20.50
CA MET A 80 10.79 19.90 -19.67
C MET A 80 12.18 19.41 -20.10
N LYS A 81 12.27 18.45 -21.02
CA LYS A 81 13.52 17.91 -21.59
C LYS A 81 14.52 17.45 -20.55
N LEU A 82 14.04 16.89 -19.43
CA LEU A 82 14.90 16.37 -18.39
C LEU A 82 15.67 15.13 -18.88
N PRO A 83 16.87 14.86 -18.34
CA PRO A 83 17.71 13.76 -18.79
C PRO A 83 17.06 12.40 -18.58
N GLN A 84 17.05 11.55 -19.59
CA GLN A 84 16.48 10.20 -19.52
C GLN A 84 17.48 9.23 -18.88
N ILE A 85 17.41 9.07 -17.57
CA ILE A 85 18.33 8.21 -16.80
C ILE A 85 18.07 6.71 -17.07
N LYS A 86 16.79 6.33 -17.20
CA LYS A 86 16.35 4.95 -17.46
C LYS A 86 15.16 4.97 -18.42
N LYS A 87 15.43 5.14 -19.71
CA LYS A 87 14.38 5.36 -20.72
C LYS A 87 13.41 6.44 -20.22
N ARG A 88 12.11 6.31 -20.52
CA ARG A 88 11.04 7.24 -20.07
C ARG A 88 10.40 6.81 -18.73
N SER A 89 11.18 6.22 -17.82
CA SER A 89 10.66 5.71 -16.55
C SER A 89 10.39 6.84 -15.57
N THR A 90 9.22 6.82 -14.94
CA THR A 90 8.83 7.70 -13.82
C THR A 90 8.87 7.00 -12.48
N ALA A 91 9.68 5.92 -12.37
CA ALA A 91 9.89 5.19 -11.14
C ALA A 91 10.56 6.07 -10.07
N GLU A 92 10.34 5.74 -8.80
CA GLU A 92 10.85 6.51 -7.66
C GLU A 92 12.36 6.74 -7.73
N GLU A 93 13.15 5.72 -8.10
CA GLU A 93 14.60 5.82 -8.24
C GLU A 93 15.04 6.84 -9.30
N VAL A 94 14.28 6.93 -10.39
CA VAL A 94 14.54 7.88 -11.48
C VAL A 94 14.19 9.29 -11.03
N LEU A 95 13.03 9.48 -10.41
CA LEU A 95 12.60 10.77 -9.89
C LEU A 95 13.57 11.30 -8.82
N LYS A 96 14.09 10.43 -7.93
CA LYS A 96 15.12 10.81 -6.94
C LYS A 96 16.39 11.37 -7.59
N LYS A 97 16.80 10.81 -8.72
CA LYS A 97 17.97 11.33 -9.47
C LYS A 97 17.63 12.62 -10.21
N LEU A 98 16.42 12.73 -10.77
CA LEU A 98 15.96 13.92 -11.48
C LEU A 98 15.76 15.14 -10.56
N LYS A 99 15.56 14.93 -9.26
CA LYS A 99 15.50 16.00 -8.26
C LYS A 99 16.70 16.95 -8.28
N ASN A 100 17.88 16.48 -8.71
CA ASN A 100 19.07 17.30 -8.82
C ASN A 100 19.04 18.26 -10.02
N TYR A 101 18.12 18.07 -10.96
CA TYR A 101 18.00 18.86 -12.18
C TYR A 101 16.81 19.82 -12.16
N HIS A 102 15.76 19.48 -11.44
CA HIS A 102 14.54 20.27 -11.36
C HIS A 102 13.76 19.97 -10.08
N GLU A 103 12.93 20.89 -9.60
CA GLU A 103 12.12 20.73 -8.38
C GLU A 103 10.87 19.86 -8.59
N LEU A 104 10.30 19.82 -9.81
CA LEU A 104 9.09 19.06 -10.12
C LEU A 104 9.15 17.58 -9.71
N PRO A 105 10.23 16.82 -9.96
CA PRO A 105 10.36 15.44 -9.48
C PRO A 105 10.23 15.30 -7.96
N ASP A 106 10.67 16.27 -7.17
CA ASP A 106 10.50 16.24 -5.71
C ASP A 106 9.04 16.39 -5.32
N PHE A 107 8.33 17.34 -5.90
CA PHE A 107 6.90 17.53 -5.65
C PHE A 107 6.10 16.28 -6.02
N ILE A 108 6.43 15.63 -7.14
CA ILE A 108 5.79 14.37 -7.55
C ILE A 108 6.07 13.25 -6.55
N LEU A 109 7.29 13.14 -6.02
CA LEU A 109 7.64 12.14 -5.01
C LEU A 109 6.82 12.35 -3.72
N GLN A 110 6.71 13.59 -3.25
CA GLN A 110 5.90 13.93 -2.07
C GLN A 110 4.42 13.67 -2.32
N TYR A 111 3.89 14.08 -3.46
CA TYR A 111 2.51 13.81 -3.86
C TYR A 111 2.21 12.31 -3.84
N ARG A 112 3.03 11.49 -4.50
CA ARG A 112 2.86 10.03 -4.54
C ARG A 112 2.93 9.38 -3.16
N LYS A 113 3.80 9.88 -2.29
CA LYS A 113 3.91 9.41 -0.90
C LYS A 113 2.59 9.64 -0.15
N TYR A 114 2.07 10.88 -0.19
CA TYR A 114 0.82 11.22 0.48
C TYR A 114 -0.39 10.54 -0.18
N TYR A 115 -0.42 10.45 -1.50
CA TYR A 115 -1.48 9.77 -2.23
C TYR A 115 -1.57 8.28 -1.84
N LYS A 116 -0.43 7.59 -1.77
CA LYS A 116 -0.38 6.20 -1.32
C LYS A 116 -0.82 6.07 0.13
N LEU A 117 -0.35 6.96 1.01
CA LEU A 117 -0.72 6.94 2.42
C LEU A 117 -2.24 7.11 2.60
N LYS A 118 -2.84 8.06 1.90
CA LYS A 118 -4.29 8.29 1.95
C LYS A 118 -5.06 7.09 1.40
N ASN A 119 -4.87 6.76 0.13
CA ASN A 119 -5.75 5.80 -0.56
C ASN A 119 -5.49 4.34 -0.15
N THR A 120 -4.22 3.96 0.08
CA THR A 120 -3.88 2.56 0.38
C THR A 120 -4.07 2.22 1.86
N TYR A 121 -3.85 3.19 2.74
CA TYR A 121 -3.89 2.94 4.18
C TYR A 121 -5.09 3.62 4.84
N LEU A 122 -5.17 4.95 4.86
CA LEU A 122 -6.18 5.65 5.65
C LEU A 122 -7.60 5.34 5.19
N ASP A 123 -7.90 5.58 3.91
CA ASP A 123 -9.24 5.39 3.37
C ASP A 123 -9.62 3.90 3.24
N SER A 124 -8.64 3.02 3.03
CA SER A 124 -8.88 1.58 2.93
C SER A 124 -9.12 0.96 4.30
N LEU A 125 -8.33 1.34 5.33
CA LEU A 125 -8.52 0.82 6.68
C LEU A 125 -9.88 1.21 7.25
N GLN A 126 -10.34 2.44 7.00
CA GLN A 126 -11.68 2.87 7.46
C GLN A 126 -12.81 1.97 6.94
N LYS A 127 -12.70 1.50 5.69
CA LYS A 127 -13.70 0.63 5.07
C LYS A 127 -13.71 -0.79 5.65
N LEU A 128 -12.65 -1.18 6.34
CA LEU A 128 -12.48 -2.51 6.93
C LEU A 128 -12.92 -2.57 8.40
N VAL A 129 -13.15 -1.43 9.02
CA VAL A 129 -13.60 -1.38 10.40
C VAL A 129 -15.02 -1.92 10.49
N ASN A 130 -15.21 -2.91 11.33
CA ASN A 130 -16.54 -3.40 11.67
C ASN A 130 -17.23 -2.36 12.55
N GLU A 131 -18.43 -1.93 12.17
CA GLU A 131 -19.18 -0.86 12.85
C GLU A 131 -19.59 -1.25 14.27
N ASP A 132 -19.90 -2.53 14.53
CA ASP A 132 -20.33 -3.02 15.83
C ASP A 132 -19.17 -3.14 16.82
N THR A 133 -18.01 -3.62 16.38
CA THR A 133 -16.86 -3.92 17.25
C THR A 133 -15.81 -2.80 17.26
N GLN A 134 -15.86 -1.88 16.32
CA GLN A 134 -14.84 -0.85 16.06
C GLN A 134 -13.44 -1.46 15.84
N ARG A 135 -13.42 -2.67 15.25
CA ARG A 135 -12.19 -3.45 15.03
C ARG A 135 -12.08 -3.93 13.59
N ILE A 136 -10.87 -4.13 13.16
CA ILE A 136 -10.57 -4.80 11.89
C ILE A 136 -10.25 -6.26 12.22
N HIS A 137 -10.96 -7.17 11.58
CA HIS A 137 -10.76 -8.61 11.66
C HIS A 137 -10.05 -9.06 10.38
N SER A 138 -8.77 -9.41 10.52
CA SER A 138 -7.94 -9.88 9.40
C SER A 138 -7.82 -11.39 9.48
N THR A 139 -7.75 -12.06 8.34
CA THR A 139 -7.50 -13.51 8.29
C THR A 139 -6.00 -13.78 8.13
N PHE A 140 -5.43 -14.61 9.01
CA PHE A 140 -4.05 -15.03 8.96
C PHE A 140 -3.91 -16.35 8.20
N ASN A 141 -3.03 -16.39 7.22
CA ASN A 141 -2.79 -17.60 6.45
C ASN A 141 -1.33 -18.05 6.60
N GLN A 142 -1.16 -19.28 7.14
CA GLN A 142 0.14 -19.89 7.38
C GLN A 142 0.76 -20.52 6.13
N MET A 143 -0.06 -20.85 5.11
CA MET A 143 0.36 -21.74 4.02
C MET A 143 0.64 -21.03 2.67
N ILE A 144 0.42 -19.73 2.57
CA ILE A 144 0.56 -19.02 1.28
C ILE A 144 2.02 -18.68 0.98
N ALA A 145 2.78 -18.25 1.99
CA ALA A 145 4.15 -17.82 1.78
C ALA A 145 5.14 -18.98 1.84
N SER A 146 5.84 -19.24 0.75
CA SER A 146 6.90 -20.27 0.68
C SER A 146 8.07 -20.03 1.66
N THR A 147 8.18 -18.82 2.19
CA THR A 147 9.21 -18.42 3.17
C THR A 147 8.82 -18.71 4.62
N GLY A 148 7.64 -19.29 4.88
CA GLY A 148 7.11 -19.50 6.24
C GLY A 148 6.61 -18.23 6.94
N ARG A 149 6.44 -17.12 6.20
CA ARG A 149 5.83 -15.89 6.76
C ARG A 149 4.31 -16.03 6.77
N LEU A 150 3.68 -15.52 7.82
CA LEU A 150 2.23 -15.37 7.84
C LEU A 150 1.80 -14.35 6.77
N SER A 151 0.84 -14.75 5.95
CA SER A 151 0.17 -13.84 5.03
C SER A 151 -1.09 -13.29 5.69
N LEU A 152 -1.30 -11.98 5.60
CA LEU A 152 -2.52 -11.30 6.04
C LEU A 152 -3.41 -11.07 4.84
N ILE A 153 -4.63 -11.58 4.90
CA ILE A 153 -5.66 -11.22 3.93
C ILE A 153 -6.60 -10.25 4.65
N HIS A 154 -6.57 -9.00 4.26
CA HIS A 154 -7.60 -8.05 4.66
C HIS A 154 -8.86 -8.42 3.87
N ILE A 155 -9.97 -8.63 4.56
CA ILE A 155 -11.29 -8.89 3.97
C ILE A 155 -11.80 -7.58 3.35
N SER A 156 -11.18 -7.15 2.27
CA SER A 156 -11.63 -5.98 1.50
C SER A 156 -11.99 -6.32 0.06
N GLU A 157 -11.78 -7.56 -0.36
CA GLU A 157 -12.39 -8.03 -1.61
C GLU A 157 -13.72 -8.71 -1.28
N PRO A 158 -14.84 -8.27 -1.88
CA PRO A 158 -16.05 -9.06 -1.86
C PRO A 158 -15.67 -10.40 -2.48
N THR A 159 -15.72 -11.44 -1.67
CA THR A 159 -15.57 -12.82 -2.10
C THR A 159 -16.45 -12.97 -3.35
N ARG A 160 -15.84 -13.04 -4.52
CA ARG A 160 -16.54 -13.54 -5.71
C ARG A 160 -17.04 -14.91 -5.30
N ARG A 161 -18.32 -14.97 -4.93
CA ARG A 161 -19.01 -16.25 -4.80
C ARG A 161 -18.81 -16.93 -6.14
N ARG A 162 -17.94 -17.94 -6.17
CA ARG A 162 -17.97 -18.93 -7.25
C ARG A 162 -19.33 -19.59 -7.11
N THR A 163 -20.26 -19.17 -7.91
CA THR A 163 -21.46 -19.95 -8.19
C THR A 163 -20.99 -21.25 -8.82
N ILE A 164 -21.23 -22.33 -8.08
CA ILE A 164 -21.09 -23.72 -8.55
C ILE A 164 -22.17 -23.95 -9.59
#